data_58935dc63c82a6a99047f0129c889729
#
_entry.id   58935dc63c82a6a99047f0129c889729
#
_cell.length_a   1.000
_cell.length_b   1.000
_cell.length_c   1.000
_cell.angle_alpha   90.00
_cell.angle_beta   90.00
_cell.angle_gamma   90.00
#
_symmetry.space_group_name_H-M   'P 1'
#
loop_
_entity.id
_entity.type
_entity.pdbx_description
1 polymer ?
#
loop_
_entity_poly.entity_id
_entity_poly.type
_entity_poly.pdbx_seq_one_letter_code
_entity_poly.pdbx_strand_id
1 'polypeptide(L)'
;MSRSHLLAVINITVLAGLAGCGGLQAGKGPVIGFKARRISVDEYVDKMKAGWIGQMAGVGWGGPTEFRYKGVIIPDDKMPQWEPQLINQFQQDDIYVEMTFLRTLELHGFDVSIRQAGIDFANSGYPLWHANRAGRDNLRSGIAPPDSGHPQFNKHADDIDYQIEADFAGLIAPGMPNVAIQLGETFGRLMNYGDGLYGGQFVGGMYAEAFFTDDVVKIVVAGLRCVPKESQYYECILDVLRWHKKYPDDWGKTWQLINEKYHLNADYRRFSCTGPEDPFNIDAKINGAYIVMGLLYGEGDPDKTIVISTRCGQDSDCNPSNAAGILFTTIGFENLPEKFKVALDATGKFSHTPYNFPMVIDVSERLVREAVVNCGGKVQVDDQGNECFIIPQQKPRPTPLEQCWDPAPPENSRYSEEEMARITAETGRDLSEAIGKFAPGWKVSKCGDDMDPGLKEELRGRKNVLLTHPLSQTVGCILSRTATLPANLKSTLKLVVGHDARGDWDLIVKLNGEQLLKKTIGPDSTTLGWTEVIVDLSKYAGQEVKLELVNEPTEWHFEAAYWAEIAIQSE
;
A
#
# COMPACT_ATOMS: atom_id res chain seq x y z
N MET A 1 32.23 -55.84 -2.21
CA MET A 1 31.22 -56.88 -1.97
C MET A 1 29.90 -56.22 -2.22
N SER A 2 29.37 -56.29 -3.41
CA SER A 2 28.49 -57.27 -4.04
C SER A 2 27.01 -57.04 -3.72
N ARG A 3 26.31 -56.53 -4.78
CA ARG A 3 25.01 -56.98 -5.36
C ARG A 3 23.74 -56.72 -4.56
N SER A 4 22.53 -56.41 -5.10
CA SER A 4 22.00 -56.65 -6.45
C SER A 4 20.74 -55.78 -6.68
N HIS A 5 20.47 -55.49 -7.94
CA HIS A 5 19.22 -54.95 -8.51
C HIS A 5 18.03 -55.90 -8.37
N LEU A 6 16.81 -55.37 -8.32
CA LEU A 6 15.62 -56.09 -8.83
C LEU A 6 14.66 -55.08 -9.49
N LEU A 7 14.57 -55.22 -10.81
CA LEU A 7 13.54 -54.66 -11.67
C LEU A 7 12.29 -55.55 -11.61
N ALA A 8 11.09 -54.97 -11.43
CA ALA A 8 9.84 -55.70 -11.67
C ALA A 8 9.12 -55.09 -12.87
N VAL A 9 8.99 -55.92 -13.89
CA VAL A 9 8.22 -55.66 -15.11
C VAL A 9 6.78 -56.08 -14.85
N ILE A 10 5.81 -55.22 -15.14
CA ILE A 10 4.38 -55.57 -15.12
C ILE A 10 3.90 -55.71 -16.57
N ASN A 11 3.47 -56.94 -16.91
CA ASN A 11 2.86 -57.32 -18.17
C ASN A 11 1.40 -56.84 -18.25
N ILE A 12 1.06 -56.25 -19.40
CA ILE A 12 -0.32 -55.94 -19.79
C ILE A 12 -0.86 -57.15 -20.55
N THR A 13 -1.94 -57.75 -20.03
CA THR A 13 -2.71 -58.75 -20.76
C THR A 13 -4.04 -58.16 -21.20
N VAL A 14 -4.22 -58.03 -22.51
CA VAL A 14 -5.51 -57.66 -23.13
C VAL A 14 -6.34 -58.93 -23.28
N LEU A 15 -7.55 -58.95 -22.73
CA LEU A 15 -8.57 -59.96 -23.04
C LEU A 15 -9.79 -59.26 -23.63
N ALA A 16 -10.05 -59.53 -24.88
CA ALA A 16 -11.32 -59.20 -25.54
C ALA A 16 -12.36 -60.30 -25.23
N GLY A 17 -13.53 -59.90 -24.85
CA GLY A 17 -14.68 -60.80 -24.66
C GLY A 17 -15.98 -60.10 -25.02
N LEU A 18 -16.70 -60.67 -25.94
CA LEU A 18 -17.93 -60.17 -26.58
C LEU A 18 -19.20 -60.37 -25.72
N ALA A 19 -20.08 -59.38 -25.81
CA ALA A 19 -21.54 -59.43 -25.85
C ALA A 19 -22.34 -60.06 -24.70
N GLY A 20 -23.15 -59.18 -24.09
CA GLY A 20 -24.34 -59.55 -23.28
C GLY A 20 -25.16 -58.33 -22.98
N CYS A 21 -26.27 -58.10 -23.73
CA CYS A 21 -27.25 -57.05 -23.43
C CYS A 21 -27.95 -57.36 -22.10
N GLY A 22 -27.67 -56.56 -21.10
CA GLY A 22 -28.40 -56.48 -19.82
C GLY A 22 -28.43 -55.04 -19.37
N GLY A 23 -29.63 -54.44 -19.31
CA GLY A 23 -29.81 -53.05 -18.88
C GLY A 23 -29.28 -52.81 -17.46
N LEU A 24 -28.15 -52.14 -17.37
CA LEU A 24 -27.61 -51.59 -16.12
C LEU A 24 -28.29 -50.25 -15.86
N GLN A 25 -29.20 -50.22 -14.89
CA GLN A 25 -29.57 -48.98 -14.25
C GLN A 25 -28.30 -48.31 -13.77
N ALA A 26 -28.03 -47.08 -14.28
CA ALA A 26 -26.96 -46.25 -13.79
C ALA A 26 -27.22 -45.94 -12.31
N GLY A 27 -26.52 -46.64 -11.43
CA GLY A 27 -26.50 -46.32 -10.01
C GLY A 27 -25.92 -44.90 -9.89
N LYS A 28 -26.73 -43.99 -9.40
CA LYS A 28 -26.26 -42.69 -8.93
C LYS A 28 -25.23 -42.96 -7.84
N GLY A 29 -23.95 -42.89 -8.18
CA GLY A 29 -22.88 -42.82 -7.19
C GLY A 29 -23.17 -41.67 -6.23
N PRO A 30 -22.70 -41.71 -4.98
CA PRO A 30 -22.93 -40.62 -4.03
C PRO A 30 -22.35 -39.34 -4.65
N VAL A 31 -23.23 -38.43 -5.05
CA VAL A 31 -22.86 -37.06 -5.32
C VAL A 31 -22.38 -36.52 -3.97
N ILE A 32 -21.07 -36.47 -3.77
CA ILE A 32 -20.48 -35.74 -2.65
C ILE A 32 -20.85 -34.28 -2.94
N GLY A 33 -21.98 -33.86 -2.40
CA GLY A 33 -22.47 -32.49 -2.50
C GLY A 33 -21.50 -31.60 -1.73
N PHE A 34 -20.55 -30.98 -2.44
CA PHE A 34 -19.78 -29.89 -1.86
C PHE A 34 -20.77 -28.81 -1.43
N LYS A 35 -20.70 -28.40 -0.14
CA LYS A 35 -21.43 -27.20 0.29
C LYS A 35 -20.86 -26.04 -0.53
N ALA A 36 -21.72 -25.38 -1.31
CA ALA A 36 -21.35 -24.23 -2.11
C ALA A 36 -22.16 -23.01 -1.65
N ARG A 37 -21.56 -21.84 -1.78
CA ARG A 37 -22.24 -20.54 -1.74
C ARG A 37 -22.68 -20.18 -3.14
N ARG A 38 -23.75 -19.42 -3.25
CA ARG A 38 -24.27 -18.93 -4.52
C ARG A 38 -24.60 -17.46 -4.39
N ILE A 39 -24.22 -16.68 -5.40
CA ILE A 39 -24.60 -15.28 -5.58
C ILE A 39 -24.78 -15.03 -7.09
N SER A 40 -25.80 -14.28 -7.49
CA SER A 40 -25.90 -13.87 -8.90
C SER A 40 -24.80 -12.87 -9.24
N VAL A 41 -24.40 -12.80 -10.51
CA VAL A 41 -23.40 -11.84 -10.96
C VAL A 41 -23.90 -10.41 -10.76
N ASP A 42 -25.16 -10.15 -11.03
CA ASP A 42 -25.78 -8.83 -10.82
C ASP A 42 -25.74 -8.41 -9.35
N GLU A 43 -26.12 -9.31 -8.43
CA GLU A 43 -26.03 -9.06 -6.98
C GLU A 43 -24.58 -8.83 -6.54
N TYR A 44 -23.64 -9.62 -7.06
CA TYR A 44 -22.24 -9.43 -6.76
C TYR A 44 -21.76 -8.06 -7.22
N VAL A 45 -22.06 -7.65 -8.47
CA VAL A 45 -21.65 -6.37 -9.04
C VAL A 45 -22.26 -5.21 -8.25
N ASP A 46 -23.53 -5.30 -7.86
CA ASP A 46 -24.19 -4.30 -7.03
C ASP A 46 -23.50 -4.12 -5.69
N LYS A 47 -23.22 -5.22 -4.99
CA LYS A 47 -22.51 -5.21 -3.70
C LYS A 47 -21.06 -4.75 -3.82
N MET A 48 -20.35 -5.17 -4.85
CA MET A 48 -18.96 -4.77 -5.10
C MET A 48 -18.87 -3.26 -5.39
N LYS A 49 -19.78 -2.71 -6.20
CA LYS A 49 -19.89 -1.25 -6.39
C LYS A 49 -20.09 -0.50 -5.08
N ALA A 50 -20.97 -1.03 -4.23
CA ALA A 50 -21.22 -0.44 -2.92
C ALA A 50 -19.96 -0.43 -2.04
N GLY A 51 -19.18 -1.50 -2.06
CA GLY A 51 -17.92 -1.57 -1.33
C GLY A 51 -16.93 -0.47 -1.75
N TRP A 52 -16.73 -0.27 -3.05
CA TRP A 52 -15.90 0.82 -3.56
C TRP A 52 -16.41 2.21 -3.16
N ILE A 53 -17.72 2.43 -3.20
CA ILE A 53 -18.35 3.68 -2.71
C ILE A 53 -18.14 3.86 -1.22
N GLY A 54 -18.20 2.78 -0.44
CA GLY A 54 -18.00 2.83 1.02
C GLY A 54 -16.61 3.31 1.40
N GLN A 55 -15.58 2.80 0.74
CA GLN A 55 -14.20 3.28 0.92
C GLN A 55 -14.11 4.78 0.64
N MET A 56 -14.55 5.21 -0.55
CA MET A 56 -14.52 6.61 -0.96
C MET A 56 -15.31 7.52 -0.02
N ALA A 57 -16.43 7.03 0.54
CA ALA A 57 -17.23 7.78 1.51
C ALA A 57 -16.52 7.88 2.87
N GLY A 58 -15.95 6.79 3.35
CA GLY A 58 -15.25 6.74 4.64
C GLY A 58 -14.03 7.64 4.66
N VAL A 59 -13.13 7.48 3.67
CA VAL A 59 -11.92 8.29 3.56
C VAL A 59 -12.24 9.76 3.35
N GLY A 60 -13.24 10.09 2.53
CA GLY A 60 -13.63 11.47 2.27
C GLY A 60 -14.24 12.17 3.48
N TRP A 61 -15.04 11.45 4.28
CA TRP A 61 -15.66 12.04 5.47
C TRP A 61 -14.66 12.19 6.61
N GLY A 62 -13.76 11.22 6.78
CA GLY A 62 -12.76 11.21 7.84
C GLY A 62 -11.57 12.15 7.57
N GLY A 63 -11.17 12.35 6.33
CA GLY A 63 -9.94 13.03 5.91
C GLY A 63 -9.64 14.37 6.59
N PRO A 64 -10.62 15.28 6.81
CA PRO A 64 -10.35 16.53 7.54
C PRO A 64 -9.87 16.35 8.98
N THR A 65 -10.00 15.16 9.57
CA THR A 65 -9.61 14.88 10.97
C THR A 65 -8.36 14.02 11.10
N GLU A 66 -7.84 13.49 9.99
CA GLU A 66 -6.68 12.61 9.94
C GLU A 66 -5.50 13.16 10.76
N PHE A 67 -4.98 12.32 11.67
CA PHE A 67 -3.87 12.61 12.60
C PHE A 67 -3.96 13.88 13.42
N ARG A 68 -5.13 14.56 13.46
CA ARG A 68 -5.36 15.74 14.34
C ARG A 68 -5.76 15.34 15.75
N TYR A 69 -6.29 14.15 15.94
CA TYR A 69 -6.78 13.62 17.21
C TYR A 69 -6.10 12.28 17.51
N LYS A 70 -4.94 12.35 18.14
CA LYS A 70 -4.09 11.21 18.45
C LYS A 70 -4.30 10.79 19.90
N GLY A 71 -4.66 9.54 20.14
CA GLY A 71 -4.90 9.00 21.48
C GLY A 71 -6.09 9.61 22.22
N VAL A 72 -7.03 10.23 21.50
CA VAL A 72 -8.25 10.84 22.06
C VAL A 72 -9.44 10.65 21.12
N ILE A 73 -10.64 10.55 21.69
CA ILE A 73 -11.88 10.55 20.90
C ILE A 73 -12.11 11.93 20.28
N ILE A 74 -12.44 11.98 19.00
CA ILE A 74 -12.82 13.23 18.32
C ILE A 74 -14.15 13.72 18.91
N PRO A 75 -14.24 14.96 19.42
CA PRO A 75 -15.49 15.53 19.92
C PRO A 75 -16.57 15.60 18.82
N ASP A 76 -17.85 15.48 19.19
CA ASP A 76 -18.96 15.55 18.24
C ASP A 76 -18.97 16.82 17.38
N ASP A 77 -18.66 17.97 18.00
CA ASP A 77 -18.63 19.27 17.34
C ASP A 77 -17.42 19.47 16.41
N LYS A 78 -16.51 18.51 16.37
CA LYS A 78 -15.31 18.50 15.51
C LYS A 78 -15.43 17.51 14.35
N MET A 79 -16.47 16.65 14.39
CA MET A 79 -16.74 15.75 13.26
C MET A 79 -17.15 16.57 12.04
N PRO A 80 -16.51 16.37 10.86
CA PRO A 80 -16.92 17.04 9.62
C PRO A 80 -18.36 16.72 9.26
N GLN A 81 -19.04 17.64 8.59
CA GLN A 81 -20.34 17.34 8.00
C GLN A 81 -20.15 16.67 6.64
N TRP A 82 -20.98 15.68 6.34
CA TRP A 82 -20.99 15.08 5.02
C TRP A 82 -21.46 16.06 3.95
N GLU A 83 -20.65 16.21 2.92
CA GLU A 83 -21.02 16.90 1.68
C GLU A 83 -20.91 15.90 0.51
N PRO A 84 -21.91 15.81 -0.39
CA PRO A 84 -21.91 14.79 -1.45
C PRO A 84 -20.65 14.76 -2.33
N GLN A 85 -19.97 15.90 -2.50
CA GLN A 85 -18.73 16.01 -3.28
C GLN A 85 -17.54 15.29 -2.64
N LEU A 86 -17.59 15.02 -1.33
CA LEU A 86 -16.57 14.26 -0.61
C LEU A 86 -16.42 12.82 -1.10
N ILE A 87 -17.40 12.32 -1.87
CA ILE A 87 -17.30 11.00 -2.49
C ILE A 87 -16.17 10.90 -3.53
N ASN A 88 -15.72 12.02 -4.11
CA ASN A 88 -14.76 12.02 -5.22
C ASN A 88 -13.31 11.97 -4.71
N GLN A 89 -12.95 10.87 -4.01
CA GLN A 89 -11.64 10.65 -3.40
C GLN A 89 -10.68 9.93 -4.35
N PHE A 90 -10.28 10.61 -5.42
CA PHE A 90 -9.41 10.03 -6.45
C PHE A 90 -7.91 10.11 -6.12
N GLN A 91 -7.52 10.75 -5.00
CA GLN A 91 -6.14 11.05 -4.65
C GLN A 91 -5.73 10.52 -3.26
N GLN A 92 -6.52 9.64 -2.68
CA GLN A 92 -6.24 9.01 -1.39
C GLN A 92 -5.43 7.73 -1.57
N ASP A 93 -4.48 7.48 -0.67
CA ASP A 93 -3.59 6.32 -0.72
C ASP A 93 -4.33 5.00 -0.52
N ASP A 94 -5.31 4.93 0.37
CA ASP A 94 -6.24 3.79 0.44
C ASP A 94 -6.70 3.32 -0.94
N ILE A 95 -6.99 4.26 -1.84
CA ILE A 95 -7.58 3.97 -3.13
C ILE A 95 -6.50 3.72 -4.20
N TYR A 96 -5.52 4.62 -4.36
CA TYR A 96 -4.60 4.48 -5.50
C TYR A 96 -3.58 3.35 -5.32
N VAL A 97 -3.22 2.98 -4.10
CA VAL A 97 -2.25 1.89 -3.90
C VAL A 97 -2.88 0.54 -4.25
N GLU A 98 -4.08 0.25 -3.75
CA GLU A 98 -4.76 -1.00 -4.10
C GLU A 98 -5.11 -1.09 -5.61
N MET A 99 -5.31 0.05 -6.30
CA MET A 99 -5.43 0.07 -7.77
C MET A 99 -4.17 -0.43 -8.48
N THR A 100 -2.98 -0.23 -7.90
CA THR A 100 -1.74 -0.81 -8.43
C THR A 100 -1.76 -2.33 -8.31
N PHE A 101 -2.23 -2.87 -7.19
CA PHE A 101 -2.36 -4.31 -6.98
C PHE A 101 -3.42 -4.93 -7.91
N LEU A 102 -4.55 -4.25 -8.06
CA LEU A 102 -5.60 -4.64 -9.02
C LEU A 102 -5.04 -4.65 -10.46
N ARG A 103 -4.23 -3.65 -10.82
CA ARG A 103 -3.58 -3.58 -12.14
C ARG A 103 -2.58 -4.70 -12.35
N THR A 104 -1.81 -5.04 -11.34
CA THR A 104 -0.88 -6.18 -11.39
C THR A 104 -1.63 -7.49 -11.67
N LEU A 105 -2.76 -7.71 -10.99
CA LEU A 105 -3.61 -8.88 -11.27
C LEU A 105 -4.22 -8.84 -12.67
N GLU A 106 -4.68 -7.69 -13.14
CA GLU A 106 -5.20 -7.53 -14.51
C GLU A 106 -4.17 -7.88 -15.58
N LEU A 107 -2.89 -7.57 -15.34
CA LEU A 107 -1.79 -7.80 -16.29
C LEU A 107 -1.23 -9.22 -16.23
N HIS A 108 -1.17 -9.82 -15.04
CA HIS A 108 -0.42 -11.05 -14.80
C HIS A 108 -1.28 -12.22 -14.29
N GLY A 109 -2.55 -11.98 -13.91
CA GLY A 109 -3.43 -12.98 -13.30
C GLY A 109 -3.06 -13.33 -11.86
N PHE A 110 -3.78 -14.29 -11.28
CA PHE A 110 -3.60 -14.71 -9.87
C PHE A 110 -2.32 -15.50 -9.61
N ASP A 111 -1.65 -16.02 -10.65
CA ASP A 111 -0.36 -16.71 -10.54
C ASP A 111 0.84 -15.75 -10.52
N VAL A 112 0.60 -14.45 -10.45
CA VAL A 112 1.65 -13.43 -10.36
C VAL A 112 2.59 -13.73 -9.18
N SER A 113 3.90 -13.71 -9.44
CA SER A 113 4.88 -13.88 -8.37
C SER A 113 4.95 -12.64 -7.49
N ILE A 114 5.23 -12.83 -6.21
CA ILE A 114 5.46 -11.73 -5.27
C ILE A 114 6.59 -10.79 -5.76
N ARG A 115 7.59 -11.32 -6.47
CA ARG A 115 8.69 -10.55 -7.05
C ARG A 115 8.21 -9.63 -8.16
N GLN A 116 7.31 -10.12 -9.03
CA GLN A 116 6.69 -9.29 -10.06
C GLN A 116 5.79 -8.21 -9.44
N ALA A 117 4.97 -8.57 -8.45
CA ALA A 117 4.16 -7.60 -7.71
C ALA A 117 5.03 -6.49 -7.08
N GLY A 118 6.19 -6.87 -6.52
CA GLY A 118 7.16 -5.92 -5.99
C GLY A 118 7.76 -5.00 -7.07
N ILE A 119 8.04 -5.50 -8.28
CA ILE A 119 8.52 -4.67 -9.40
C ILE A 119 7.45 -3.65 -9.81
N ASP A 120 6.19 -4.09 -9.92
CA ASP A 120 5.08 -3.19 -10.29
C ASP A 120 4.87 -2.10 -9.22
N PHE A 121 4.90 -2.48 -7.95
CA PHE A 121 4.81 -1.54 -6.83
C PHE A 121 6.02 -0.59 -6.78
N ALA A 122 7.24 -1.09 -7.00
CA ALA A 122 8.45 -0.26 -7.08
C ALA A 122 8.36 0.78 -8.21
N ASN A 123 7.64 0.49 -9.29
CA ASN A 123 7.42 1.40 -10.41
C ASN A 123 6.30 2.43 -10.18
N SER A 124 5.59 2.38 -9.04
CA SER A 124 4.56 3.37 -8.71
C SER A 124 5.17 4.75 -8.41
N GLY A 125 4.52 5.82 -8.84
CA GLY A 125 5.04 7.20 -8.74
C GLY A 125 4.29 8.10 -7.75
N TYR A 126 3.32 7.57 -7.00
CA TYR A 126 2.51 8.34 -6.05
C TYR A 126 3.19 8.52 -4.69
N PRO A 127 2.78 9.52 -3.87
CA PRO A 127 3.23 9.68 -2.50
C PRO A 127 2.91 8.45 -1.65
N LEU A 128 3.79 8.09 -0.73
CA LEU A 128 3.63 6.99 0.22
C LEU A 128 4.21 7.36 1.58
N TRP A 129 3.68 6.73 2.63
CA TRP A 129 4.12 6.91 4.00
C TRP A 129 4.43 5.55 4.64
N HIS A 130 4.88 5.53 5.87
CA HIS A 130 5.04 4.36 6.74
C HIS A 130 5.57 3.09 6.04
N ALA A 131 4.89 1.96 6.19
CA ALA A 131 5.33 0.68 5.68
C ALA A 131 5.38 0.66 4.14
N ASN A 132 4.45 1.32 3.48
CA ASN A 132 4.41 1.48 2.04
C ASN A 132 5.67 2.14 1.49
N ARG A 133 6.03 3.30 2.07
CA ARG A 133 7.22 4.03 1.65
C ARG A 133 8.47 3.21 1.87
N ALA A 134 8.64 2.66 3.08
CA ALA A 134 9.82 1.85 3.42
C ALA A 134 9.90 0.59 2.55
N GLY A 135 8.78 -0.10 2.31
CA GLY A 135 8.71 -1.26 1.42
C GLY A 135 9.11 -0.93 -0.01
N ARG A 136 8.55 0.14 -0.59
CA ARG A 136 8.89 0.59 -1.96
C ARG A 136 10.35 1.02 -2.07
N ASP A 137 10.89 1.70 -1.08
CA ASP A 137 12.29 2.12 -1.08
C ASP A 137 13.23 0.91 -0.98
N ASN A 138 12.88 -0.10 -0.19
CA ASN A 138 13.58 -1.38 -0.13
C ASN A 138 13.61 -2.08 -1.49
N LEU A 139 12.44 -2.21 -2.16
CA LEU A 139 12.33 -2.81 -3.48
C LEU A 139 13.22 -2.08 -4.50
N ARG A 140 13.19 -0.76 -4.51
CA ARG A 140 14.01 0.10 -5.37
C ARG A 140 15.51 0.00 -5.09
N SER A 141 15.88 -0.32 -3.85
CA SER A 141 17.27 -0.57 -3.45
C SER A 141 17.74 -2.00 -3.71
N GLY A 142 16.89 -2.85 -4.29
CA GLY A 142 17.20 -4.24 -4.63
C GLY A 142 16.87 -5.26 -3.55
N ILE A 143 16.28 -4.86 -2.42
CA ILE A 143 15.74 -5.78 -1.41
C ILE A 143 14.42 -6.31 -1.94
N ALA A 144 14.42 -7.57 -2.42
CA ALA A 144 13.23 -8.18 -3.00
C ALA A 144 12.28 -8.70 -1.91
N PRO A 145 10.97 -8.84 -2.19
CA PRO A 145 10.05 -9.44 -1.23
C PRO A 145 10.39 -10.93 -0.99
N PRO A 146 10.08 -11.48 0.19
CA PRO A 146 9.32 -10.86 1.29
C PRO A 146 10.17 -9.95 2.20
N ASP A 147 11.49 -9.86 1.98
CA ASP A 147 12.41 -9.10 2.81
C ASP A 147 12.12 -7.60 2.80
N SER A 148 11.52 -7.05 1.73
CA SER A 148 11.15 -5.63 1.66
C SER A 148 10.17 -5.20 2.75
N GLY A 149 9.28 -6.10 3.18
CA GLY A 149 8.34 -5.89 4.30
C GLY A 149 8.84 -6.42 5.64
N HIS A 150 10.00 -7.09 5.68
CA HIS A 150 10.50 -7.72 6.89
C HIS A 150 10.98 -6.69 7.94
N PRO A 151 10.74 -6.89 9.27
CA PRO A 151 11.11 -5.95 10.33
C PRO A 151 12.58 -5.51 10.37
N GLN A 152 13.49 -6.33 9.87
CA GLN A 152 14.91 -5.98 9.77
C GLN A 152 15.14 -4.85 8.75
N PHE A 153 14.32 -4.71 7.72
CA PHE A 153 14.48 -3.74 6.65
C PHE A 153 13.37 -2.69 6.63
N ASN A 154 12.26 -2.95 7.33
CA ASN A 154 11.12 -2.04 7.40
C ASN A 154 10.69 -1.85 8.86
N LYS A 155 11.05 -0.73 9.47
CA LYS A 155 10.68 -0.37 10.85
C LYS A 155 9.18 -0.10 11.05
N HIS A 156 8.42 -0.07 9.98
CA HIS A 156 6.98 0.13 9.92
C HIS A 156 6.21 -1.16 9.60
N ALA A 157 6.86 -2.33 9.69
CA ALA A 157 6.31 -3.59 9.23
C ALA A 157 4.97 -4.00 9.87
N ASP A 158 4.60 -3.49 11.05
CA ASP A 158 3.31 -3.72 11.70
C ASP A 158 2.33 -2.53 11.64
N ASP A 159 2.67 -1.48 10.86
CA ASP A 159 1.77 -0.37 10.56
C ASP A 159 0.63 -0.80 9.63
N ILE A 160 -0.36 0.06 9.45
CA ILE A 160 -1.66 -0.28 8.84
C ILE A 160 -1.66 -0.46 7.33
N ASP A 161 -0.57 -0.18 6.61
CA ASP A 161 -0.59 0.10 5.18
C ASP A 161 -1.31 -0.97 4.35
N TYR A 162 -0.94 -2.25 4.47
CA TYR A 162 -1.69 -3.28 3.75
C TYR A 162 -3.12 -3.48 4.28
N GLN A 163 -3.41 -3.12 5.54
CA GLN A 163 -4.79 -3.20 6.07
C GLN A 163 -5.73 -2.26 5.32
N ILE A 164 -5.29 -1.04 5.04
CA ILE A 164 -6.10 -0.03 4.35
C ILE A 164 -6.22 -0.27 2.83
N GLU A 165 -5.38 -1.12 2.28
CA GLU A 165 -5.26 -1.41 0.85
C GLU A 165 -5.75 -2.82 0.47
N ALA A 166 -6.36 -3.55 1.41
CA ALA A 166 -6.78 -4.94 1.20
C ALA A 166 -8.23 -5.09 0.75
N ASP A 167 -8.95 -4.00 0.56
CA ASP A 167 -10.36 -3.98 0.18
C ASP A 167 -10.57 -4.67 -1.17
N PHE A 168 -9.74 -4.36 -2.18
CA PHE A 168 -9.78 -5.03 -3.48
C PHE A 168 -9.70 -6.55 -3.35
N ALA A 169 -8.83 -7.05 -2.43
CA ALA A 169 -8.61 -8.48 -2.25
C ALA A 169 -9.88 -9.20 -1.75
N GLY A 170 -10.66 -8.53 -0.90
CA GLY A 170 -11.94 -9.02 -0.45
C GLY A 170 -13.06 -8.84 -1.48
N LEU A 171 -13.09 -7.69 -2.16
CA LEU A 171 -14.10 -7.38 -3.18
C LEU A 171 -14.06 -8.32 -4.38
N ILE A 172 -12.88 -8.82 -4.78
CA ILE A 172 -12.75 -9.81 -5.86
C ILE A 172 -12.80 -11.27 -5.36
N ALA A 173 -13.04 -11.49 -4.05
CA ALA A 173 -13.03 -12.83 -3.44
C ALA A 173 -14.31 -13.15 -2.64
N PRO A 174 -15.55 -12.94 -3.15
CA PRO A 174 -16.78 -13.21 -2.43
C PRO A 174 -16.83 -14.68 -1.97
N GLY A 175 -16.94 -14.92 -0.67
CA GLY A 175 -16.95 -16.27 -0.08
C GLY A 175 -15.68 -17.08 -0.23
N MET A 176 -14.59 -16.47 -0.70
CA MET A 176 -13.29 -17.10 -0.96
C MET A 176 -12.17 -16.57 -0.04
N PRO A 177 -12.25 -16.78 1.29
CA PRO A 177 -11.30 -16.20 2.24
C PRO A 177 -9.84 -16.62 1.97
N ASN A 178 -9.61 -17.81 1.39
CA ASN A 178 -8.24 -18.23 1.07
C ASN A 178 -7.65 -17.46 -0.12
N VAL A 179 -8.47 -16.92 -1.03
CA VAL A 179 -8.00 -16.01 -2.08
C VAL A 179 -7.56 -14.68 -1.45
N ALA A 180 -8.35 -14.10 -0.55
CA ALA A 180 -7.97 -12.88 0.17
C ALA A 180 -6.67 -13.07 0.99
N ILE A 181 -6.51 -14.21 1.67
CA ILE A 181 -5.27 -14.55 2.39
C ILE A 181 -4.08 -14.64 1.42
N GLN A 182 -4.23 -15.31 0.27
CA GLN A 182 -3.19 -15.47 -0.75
C GLN A 182 -2.77 -14.13 -1.34
N LEU A 183 -3.72 -13.22 -1.60
CA LEU A 183 -3.43 -11.88 -2.09
C LEU A 183 -2.64 -11.08 -1.04
N GLY A 184 -2.92 -11.28 0.26
CA GLY A 184 -2.09 -10.77 1.35
C GLY A 184 -0.65 -11.27 1.29
N GLU A 185 -0.44 -12.57 1.05
CA GLU A 185 0.92 -13.12 0.87
C GLU A 185 1.64 -12.52 -0.35
N THR A 186 0.90 -12.12 -1.39
CA THR A 186 1.48 -11.56 -2.61
C THR A 186 1.74 -10.05 -2.48
N PHE A 187 0.79 -9.28 -1.99
CA PHE A 187 0.86 -7.82 -1.97
C PHE A 187 1.23 -7.26 -0.60
N GLY A 188 0.67 -7.80 0.48
CA GLY A 188 0.96 -7.31 1.83
C GLY A 188 2.41 -7.50 2.26
N ARG A 189 3.06 -8.58 1.80
CA ARG A 189 4.48 -8.80 2.09
C ARG A 189 5.44 -7.90 1.36
N LEU A 190 4.97 -7.04 0.47
CA LEU A 190 5.80 -6.01 -0.14
C LEU A 190 6.23 -4.96 0.91
N MET A 191 5.39 -4.72 1.93
CA MET A 191 5.59 -3.68 2.93
C MET A 191 5.37 -4.13 4.39
N ASN A 192 4.58 -5.18 4.66
CA ASN A 192 4.16 -5.56 5.99
C ASN A 192 4.61 -6.99 6.41
N TYR A 193 4.60 -7.22 7.72
CA TYR A 193 4.91 -8.48 8.39
C TYR A 193 4.04 -8.62 9.64
N GLY A 194 3.78 -9.85 10.11
CA GLY A 194 3.04 -10.08 11.35
C GLY A 194 1.68 -9.37 11.39
N ASP A 195 1.43 -8.58 12.44
CA ASP A 195 0.14 -7.89 12.65
C ASP A 195 -0.21 -6.93 11.51
N GLY A 196 0.76 -6.30 10.84
CA GLY A 196 0.52 -5.44 9.67
C GLY A 196 -0.05 -6.24 8.48
N LEU A 197 0.51 -7.42 8.21
CA LEU A 197 -0.01 -8.34 7.19
C LEU A 197 -1.40 -8.87 7.57
N TYR A 198 -1.56 -9.26 8.85
CA TYR A 198 -2.83 -9.82 9.34
C TYR A 198 -3.98 -8.84 9.26
N GLY A 199 -3.70 -7.54 9.41
CA GLY A 199 -4.70 -6.49 9.24
C GLY A 199 -5.40 -6.55 7.89
N GLY A 200 -4.65 -6.63 6.79
CA GLY A 200 -5.23 -6.74 5.46
C GLY A 200 -5.92 -8.09 5.21
N GLN A 201 -5.35 -9.20 5.69
CA GLN A 201 -6.01 -10.51 5.60
C GLN A 201 -7.33 -10.57 6.39
N PHE A 202 -7.41 -9.84 7.50
CA PHE A 202 -8.63 -9.67 8.28
C PHE A 202 -9.69 -8.86 7.50
N VAL A 203 -9.32 -7.71 6.95
CA VAL A 203 -10.20 -6.86 6.14
C VAL A 203 -10.73 -7.63 4.92
N GLY A 204 -9.84 -8.25 4.13
CA GLY A 204 -10.25 -9.08 2.98
C GLY A 204 -11.15 -10.24 3.37
N GLY A 205 -10.92 -10.87 4.54
CA GLY A 205 -11.77 -11.91 5.11
C GLY A 205 -13.15 -11.43 5.51
N MET A 206 -13.27 -10.19 6.04
CA MET A 206 -14.56 -9.55 6.33
C MET A 206 -15.36 -9.27 5.07
N TYR A 207 -14.74 -8.69 4.05
CA TYR A 207 -15.39 -8.46 2.75
C TYR A 207 -15.89 -9.75 2.12
N ALA A 208 -15.06 -10.81 2.11
CA ALA A 208 -15.47 -12.11 1.54
C ALA A 208 -16.76 -12.65 2.16
N GLU A 209 -17.03 -12.39 3.44
CA GLU A 209 -18.27 -12.78 4.13
C GLU A 209 -19.42 -11.79 3.91
N ALA A 210 -19.12 -10.47 3.79
CA ALA A 210 -20.11 -9.39 3.65
C ALA A 210 -21.02 -9.54 2.41
N PHE A 211 -20.59 -10.25 1.38
CA PHE A 211 -21.41 -10.60 0.23
C PHE A 211 -22.60 -11.52 0.58
N PHE A 212 -22.55 -12.23 1.72
CA PHE A 212 -23.49 -13.30 2.06
C PHE A 212 -24.25 -13.09 3.36
N THR A 213 -23.94 -12.07 4.14
CA THR A 213 -24.64 -11.74 5.39
C THR A 213 -24.49 -10.26 5.72
N ASP A 214 -25.49 -9.71 6.41
CA ASP A 214 -25.51 -8.38 7.01
C ASP A 214 -25.22 -8.41 8.53
N ASP A 215 -25.03 -9.60 9.11
CA ASP A 215 -24.67 -9.78 10.51
C ASP A 215 -23.20 -9.40 10.74
N VAL A 216 -22.98 -8.17 11.21
CA VAL A 216 -21.65 -7.59 11.44
C VAL A 216 -20.78 -8.47 12.34
N VAL A 217 -21.36 -9.11 13.38
CA VAL A 217 -20.59 -9.99 14.27
C VAL A 217 -20.09 -11.22 13.50
N LYS A 218 -20.90 -11.80 12.61
CA LYS A 218 -20.46 -12.90 11.75
C LYS A 218 -19.36 -12.45 10.77
N ILE A 219 -19.47 -11.26 10.22
CA ILE A 219 -18.48 -10.68 9.32
C ILE A 219 -17.14 -10.53 10.04
N VAL A 220 -17.12 -9.90 11.22
CA VAL A 220 -15.89 -9.74 12.04
C VAL A 220 -15.29 -11.10 12.43
N VAL A 221 -16.12 -12.07 12.82
CA VAL A 221 -15.65 -13.42 13.15
C VAL A 221 -15.11 -14.15 11.91
N ALA A 222 -15.66 -13.90 10.72
CA ALA A 222 -15.11 -14.46 9.48
C ALA A 222 -13.72 -13.90 9.18
N GLY A 223 -13.51 -12.58 9.32
CA GLY A 223 -12.19 -11.95 9.24
C GLY A 223 -11.21 -12.55 10.26
N LEU A 224 -11.60 -12.71 11.52
CA LEU A 224 -10.76 -13.33 12.56
C LEU A 224 -10.30 -14.76 12.19
N ARG A 225 -11.08 -15.50 11.41
CA ARG A 225 -10.67 -16.83 10.95
C ARG A 225 -9.57 -16.81 9.92
N CYS A 226 -9.27 -15.64 9.34
CA CYS A 226 -8.23 -15.45 8.33
C CYS A 226 -6.87 -15.13 8.95
N VAL A 227 -6.79 -14.90 10.26
CA VAL A 227 -5.54 -14.55 10.96
C VAL A 227 -5.17 -15.56 12.04
N PRO A 228 -3.88 -15.68 12.42
CA PRO A 228 -3.43 -16.58 13.48
C PRO A 228 -4.05 -16.20 14.83
N LYS A 229 -4.56 -17.19 15.56
CA LYS A 229 -5.23 -16.97 16.86
C LYS A 229 -4.30 -16.47 17.95
N GLU A 230 -3.03 -16.72 17.81
CA GLU A 230 -1.97 -16.37 18.75
C GLU A 230 -1.40 -14.96 18.51
N SER A 231 -1.83 -14.26 17.45
CA SER A 231 -1.40 -12.89 17.15
C SER A 231 -2.01 -11.87 18.11
N GLN A 232 -1.32 -10.77 18.34
CA GLN A 232 -1.86 -9.64 19.11
C GLN A 232 -3.02 -8.97 18.36
N TYR A 233 -3.00 -9.00 17.03
CA TYR A 233 -4.11 -8.54 16.20
C TYR A 233 -5.40 -9.31 16.49
N TYR A 234 -5.34 -10.66 16.50
CA TYR A 234 -6.50 -11.51 16.84
C TYR A 234 -7.02 -11.22 18.26
N GLU A 235 -6.11 -11.12 19.22
CA GLU A 235 -6.46 -10.79 20.61
C GLU A 235 -7.18 -9.45 20.70
N CYS A 236 -6.67 -8.42 20.01
CA CYS A 236 -7.26 -7.10 20.01
C CYS A 236 -8.70 -7.11 19.50
N ILE A 237 -8.93 -7.68 18.34
CA ILE A 237 -10.29 -7.75 17.75
C ILE A 237 -11.24 -8.60 18.60
N LEU A 238 -10.74 -9.70 19.17
CA LEU A 238 -11.55 -10.53 20.08
C LEU A 238 -11.95 -9.78 21.34
N ASP A 239 -11.08 -8.93 21.86
CA ASP A 239 -11.39 -8.09 23.03
C ASP A 239 -12.44 -7.02 22.67
N VAL A 240 -12.38 -6.41 21.48
CA VAL A 240 -13.43 -5.49 21.00
C VAL A 240 -14.79 -6.19 20.98
N LEU A 241 -14.88 -7.42 20.44
CA LEU A 241 -16.13 -8.20 20.44
C LEU A 241 -16.63 -8.48 21.87
N ARG A 242 -15.74 -8.81 22.82
CA ARG A 242 -16.07 -9.06 24.22
C ARG A 242 -16.54 -7.79 24.93
N TRP A 243 -15.87 -6.66 24.67
CA TRP A 243 -16.21 -5.38 25.28
C TRP A 243 -17.51 -4.82 24.70
N HIS A 244 -17.73 -4.91 23.39
CA HIS A 244 -19.02 -4.58 22.79
C HIS A 244 -20.18 -5.38 23.43
N LYS A 245 -20.02 -6.69 23.59
CA LYS A 245 -21.03 -7.51 24.28
C LYS A 245 -21.29 -7.05 25.73
N LYS A 246 -20.28 -6.52 26.40
CA LYS A 246 -20.37 -6.04 27.79
C LYS A 246 -20.92 -4.62 27.90
N TYR A 247 -20.63 -3.78 26.92
CA TYR A 247 -20.96 -2.35 26.86
C TYR A 247 -21.62 -2.02 25.51
N PRO A 248 -22.79 -2.60 25.20
CA PRO A 248 -23.39 -2.49 23.86
C PRO A 248 -23.79 -1.06 23.50
N ASP A 249 -24.13 -0.22 24.49
CA ASP A 249 -24.58 1.16 24.30
C ASP A 249 -23.50 2.21 24.63
N ASP A 250 -22.28 1.78 24.97
CA ASP A 250 -21.19 2.66 25.40
C ASP A 250 -19.88 2.35 24.62
N TRP A 251 -19.81 2.84 23.38
CA TRP A 251 -18.62 2.71 22.56
C TRP A 251 -17.41 3.46 23.14
N GLY A 252 -17.64 4.57 23.85
CA GLY A 252 -16.57 5.33 24.50
C GLY A 252 -15.85 4.51 25.57
N LYS A 253 -16.59 3.66 26.32
CA LYS A 253 -15.98 2.73 27.29
C LYS A 253 -15.13 1.66 26.60
N THR A 254 -15.60 1.11 25.48
CA THR A 254 -14.82 0.15 24.70
C THR A 254 -13.57 0.80 24.13
N TRP A 255 -13.67 2.02 23.56
CA TRP A 255 -12.54 2.79 23.10
C TRP A 255 -11.49 3.00 24.22
N GLN A 256 -11.94 3.38 25.43
CA GLN A 256 -11.05 3.54 26.57
C GLN A 256 -10.26 2.27 26.88
N LEU A 257 -10.91 1.10 26.87
CA LEU A 257 -10.27 -0.18 27.14
C LEU A 257 -9.27 -0.57 26.04
N ILE A 258 -9.58 -0.26 24.77
CA ILE A 258 -8.64 -0.42 23.65
C ILE A 258 -7.42 0.45 23.88
N ASN A 259 -7.61 1.73 24.19
CA ASN A 259 -6.53 2.68 24.41
C ASN A 259 -5.64 2.26 25.59
N GLU A 260 -6.23 1.86 26.73
CA GLU A 260 -5.49 1.41 27.91
C GLU A 260 -4.63 0.18 27.61
N LYS A 261 -5.15 -0.80 26.84
CA LYS A 261 -4.45 -2.06 26.59
C LYS A 261 -3.51 -2.02 25.39
N TYR A 262 -3.95 -1.43 24.26
CA TYR A 262 -3.26 -1.55 22.98
C TYR A 262 -2.50 -0.29 22.55
N HIS A 263 -2.74 0.84 23.24
CA HIS A 263 -1.98 2.07 23.01
C HIS A 263 -0.99 2.37 24.16
N LEU A 264 -1.46 2.39 25.40
CA LEU A 264 -0.64 2.81 26.55
C LEU A 264 0.21 1.68 27.16
N ASN A 265 -0.02 0.44 26.79
CA ASN A 265 0.73 -0.70 27.32
C ASN A 265 1.89 -1.08 26.40
N ALA A 266 3.13 -0.93 26.90
CA ALA A 266 4.36 -1.22 26.18
C ALA A 266 4.44 -2.67 25.62
N ASP A 267 3.77 -3.65 26.26
CA ASP A 267 3.77 -5.04 25.78
C ASP A 267 3.07 -5.20 24.42
N TYR A 268 2.18 -4.27 24.07
CA TYR A 268 1.49 -4.24 22.77
C TYR A 268 2.09 -3.23 21.78
N ARG A 269 3.18 -2.54 22.19
CA ARG A 269 3.89 -1.53 21.39
C ARG A 269 5.37 -1.88 21.19
N ARG A 270 5.75 -3.17 21.28
CA ARG A 270 7.16 -3.61 21.24
C ARG A 270 7.88 -3.30 19.93
N PHE A 271 7.16 -3.26 18.83
CA PHE A 271 7.71 -2.95 17.50
C PHE A 271 7.10 -1.68 16.88
N SER A 272 6.10 -1.10 17.51
CA SER A 272 5.47 0.13 17.03
C SER A 272 6.51 1.19 16.65
N CYS A 273 6.28 1.90 15.53
CA CYS A 273 7.16 2.97 15.07
C CYS A 273 7.23 4.14 16.07
N THR A 274 6.26 4.23 17.00
CA THR A 274 6.26 5.14 18.14
C THR A 274 6.07 4.36 19.45
N GLY A 275 6.50 4.94 20.58
CA GLY A 275 6.34 4.30 21.89
C GLY A 275 4.96 4.57 22.53
N PRO A 276 4.66 3.91 23.69
CA PRO A 276 3.38 4.08 24.39
C PRO A 276 3.17 5.49 24.96
N GLU A 277 4.23 6.27 25.08
CA GLU A 277 4.16 7.69 25.52
C GLU A 277 3.81 8.65 24.37
N ASP A 278 3.94 8.22 23.12
CA ASP A 278 3.55 9.02 21.96
C ASP A 278 2.05 8.89 21.71
N PRO A 279 1.29 9.97 21.59
CA PRO A 279 -0.13 9.92 21.29
C PRO A 279 -0.43 9.37 19.90
N PHE A 280 0.53 9.37 18.97
CA PHE A 280 0.41 8.79 17.64
C PHE A 280 0.56 7.27 17.66
N ASN A 281 -0.35 6.56 17.03
CA ASN A 281 -0.31 5.11 16.89
C ASN A 281 -0.89 4.67 15.55
N ILE A 282 -0.03 4.21 14.65
CA ILE A 282 -0.39 3.74 13.31
C ILE A 282 -0.34 2.20 13.21
N ASP A 283 -0.17 1.49 14.32
CA ASP A 283 -0.15 0.02 14.35
C ASP A 283 -1.46 -0.55 13.79
N ALA A 284 -1.38 -1.59 12.98
CA ALA A 284 -2.55 -2.24 12.34
C ALA A 284 -3.59 -2.70 13.37
N LYS A 285 -3.16 -3.25 14.51
CA LYS A 285 -4.06 -3.82 15.53
C LYS A 285 -5.02 -2.82 16.15
N ILE A 286 -4.57 -1.62 16.51
CA ILE A 286 -5.45 -0.61 17.13
C ILE A 286 -6.37 0.02 16.08
N ASN A 287 -5.86 0.27 14.88
CA ASN A 287 -6.65 0.80 13.78
C ASN A 287 -7.67 -0.24 13.28
N GLY A 288 -7.31 -1.53 13.23
CA GLY A 288 -8.27 -2.61 13.00
C GLY A 288 -9.37 -2.69 14.07
N ALA A 289 -9.04 -2.41 15.33
CA ALA A 289 -10.06 -2.27 16.38
C ALA A 289 -11.04 -1.12 16.09
N TYR A 290 -10.57 0.02 15.55
CA TYR A 290 -11.42 1.16 15.22
C TYR A 290 -12.31 0.93 14.00
N ILE A 291 -11.87 0.11 13.03
CA ILE A 291 -12.75 -0.41 11.96
C ILE A 291 -13.90 -1.20 12.58
N VAL A 292 -13.59 -2.15 13.46
CA VAL A 292 -14.59 -3.00 14.13
C VAL A 292 -15.52 -2.22 15.06
N MET A 293 -15.00 -1.17 15.71
CA MET A 293 -15.81 -0.24 16.51
C MET A 293 -16.90 0.43 15.64
N GLY A 294 -16.53 0.95 14.47
CA GLY A 294 -17.47 1.52 13.52
C GLY A 294 -18.56 0.52 13.11
N LEU A 295 -18.15 -0.69 12.72
CA LEU A 295 -19.07 -1.74 12.29
C LEU A 295 -20.04 -2.16 13.40
N LEU A 296 -19.54 -2.45 14.61
CA LEU A 296 -20.37 -2.98 15.70
C LEU A 296 -21.32 -1.94 16.28
N TYR A 297 -20.83 -0.74 16.58
CA TYR A 297 -21.62 0.32 17.19
C TYR A 297 -22.39 1.17 16.18
N GLY A 298 -22.07 1.02 14.89
CA GLY A 298 -22.84 1.60 13.79
C GLY A 298 -24.18 0.90 13.58
N GLU A 299 -24.36 -0.36 14.06
CA GLU A 299 -25.61 -1.11 14.03
C GLU A 299 -26.23 -1.22 12.62
N GLY A 300 -25.40 -1.26 11.56
CA GLY A 300 -25.85 -1.31 10.17
C GLY A 300 -26.25 0.06 9.57
N ASP A 301 -26.14 1.14 10.34
CA ASP A 301 -26.35 2.50 9.84
C ASP A 301 -25.07 3.05 9.19
N PRO A 302 -25.10 3.46 7.90
CA PRO A 302 -23.94 4.01 7.19
C PRO A 302 -23.28 5.19 7.89
N ASP A 303 -24.06 6.14 8.37
CA ASP A 303 -23.55 7.36 8.99
C ASP A 303 -22.89 7.07 10.33
N LYS A 304 -23.58 6.31 11.19
CA LYS A 304 -23.03 5.92 12.49
C LYS A 304 -21.74 5.12 12.34
N THR A 305 -21.68 4.21 11.37
CA THR A 305 -20.48 3.40 11.10
C THR A 305 -19.29 4.27 10.77
N ILE A 306 -19.43 5.18 9.80
CA ILE A 306 -18.38 6.12 9.43
C ILE A 306 -18.01 7.03 10.61
N VAL A 307 -19.01 7.66 11.23
CA VAL A 307 -18.79 8.64 12.32
C VAL A 307 -18.10 8.02 13.52
N ILE A 308 -18.51 6.81 13.97
CA ILE A 308 -17.90 6.16 15.13
C ILE A 308 -16.45 5.73 14.81
N SER A 309 -16.23 5.12 13.64
CA SER A 309 -14.88 4.74 13.21
C SER A 309 -13.95 5.95 13.13
N THR A 310 -14.36 7.03 12.46
CA THR A 310 -13.63 8.32 12.39
C THR A 310 -13.31 8.86 13.79
N ARG A 311 -14.33 8.92 14.67
CA ARG A 311 -14.18 9.51 16.01
C ARG A 311 -13.28 8.71 16.95
N CYS A 312 -12.94 7.48 16.61
CA CYS A 312 -11.91 6.75 17.35
C CYS A 312 -10.53 7.41 17.25
N GLY A 313 -10.30 8.30 16.28
CA GLY A 313 -9.05 9.05 16.11
C GLY A 313 -7.96 8.22 15.42
N GLN A 314 -6.70 8.61 15.60
CA GLN A 314 -5.53 8.06 14.90
C GLN A 314 -5.69 8.25 13.39
N ASP A 315 -5.67 7.20 12.63
CA ASP A 315 -5.94 7.20 11.20
C ASP A 315 -7.46 7.25 10.94
N SER A 316 -7.99 8.45 11.06
CA SER A 316 -9.42 8.69 11.18
C SER A 316 -10.15 8.82 9.84
N ASP A 317 -9.48 8.58 8.74
CA ASP A 317 -10.03 8.49 7.39
C ASP A 317 -9.91 7.07 6.82
N CYS A 318 -8.79 6.39 6.99
CA CYS A 318 -8.60 5.02 6.51
C CYS A 318 -9.46 4.01 7.31
N ASN A 319 -9.56 4.16 8.64
CA ASN A 319 -10.38 3.25 9.44
C ASN A 319 -11.88 3.28 9.02
N PRO A 320 -12.54 4.44 8.82
CA PRO A 320 -13.89 4.47 8.30
C PRO A 320 -13.99 4.09 6.81
N SER A 321 -12.92 4.21 6.01
CA SER A 321 -12.84 3.69 4.66
C SER A 321 -13.14 2.18 4.63
N ASN A 322 -12.34 1.38 5.35
CA ASN A 322 -12.57 -0.06 5.48
C ASN A 322 -13.94 -0.38 6.11
N ALA A 323 -14.33 0.32 7.19
CA ALA A 323 -15.59 0.04 7.88
C ALA A 323 -16.81 0.28 6.96
N ALA A 324 -16.83 1.41 6.26
CA ALA A 324 -17.90 1.74 5.34
C ALA A 324 -17.89 0.84 4.09
N GLY A 325 -16.72 0.52 3.55
CA GLY A 325 -16.60 -0.41 2.43
C GLY A 325 -17.21 -1.77 2.74
N ILE A 326 -16.88 -2.34 3.90
CA ILE A 326 -17.45 -3.62 4.35
C ILE A 326 -18.97 -3.51 4.57
N LEU A 327 -19.43 -2.49 5.28
CA LEU A 327 -20.87 -2.31 5.53
C LEU A 327 -21.65 -2.10 4.23
N PHE A 328 -21.17 -1.23 3.33
CA PHE A 328 -21.86 -0.93 2.08
C PHE A 328 -21.93 -2.15 1.17
N THR A 329 -20.92 -3.02 1.19
CA THR A 329 -20.98 -4.32 0.52
C THR A 329 -22.17 -5.17 0.99
N THR A 330 -22.56 -5.10 2.26
CA THR A 330 -23.76 -5.81 2.72
C THR A 330 -25.06 -5.21 2.18
N ILE A 331 -25.10 -3.87 2.01
CA ILE A 331 -26.29 -3.10 1.63
C ILE A 331 -26.55 -3.20 0.10
N GLY A 332 -25.50 -3.15 -0.72
CA GLY A 332 -25.59 -3.05 -2.18
C GLY A 332 -25.80 -1.61 -2.66
N PHE A 333 -25.27 -1.31 -3.85
CA PHE A 333 -25.23 0.06 -4.41
C PHE A 333 -26.64 0.65 -4.65
N GLU A 334 -27.58 -0.16 -5.11
CA GLU A 334 -28.95 0.30 -5.35
C GLU A 334 -29.62 0.79 -4.07
N ASN A 335 -29.34 0.12 -2.93
CA ASN A 335 -29.95 0.41 -1.62
C ASN A 335 -29.17 1.46 -0.81
N LEU A 336 -27.99 1.91 -1.25
CA LEU A 336 -27.25 2.97 -0.55
C LEU A 336 -28.04 4.27 -0.53
N PRO A 337 -27.96 5.05 0.58
CA PRO A 337 -28.50 6.41 0.62
C PRO A 337 -27.97 7.26 -0.54
N GLU A 338 -28.88 8.00 -1.17
CA GLU A 338 -28.58 8.79 -2.37
C GLU A 338 -27.42 9.78 -2.18
N LYS A 339 -27.27 10.31 -0.96
CA LYS A 339 -26.19 11.26 -0.63
C LYS A 339 -24.77 10.74 -0.89
N PHE A 340 -24.58 9.40 -0.93
CA PHE A 340 -23.28 8.77 -1.22
C PHE A 340 -23.08 8.51 -2.73
N LYS A 341 -24.07 8.78 -3.58
CA LYS A 341 -24.04 8.48 -5.01
C LYS A 341 -24.17 9.70 -5.89
N VAL A 342 -25.00 10.67 -5.47
CA VAL A 342 -25.51 11.77 -6.32
C VAL A 342 -24.43 12.65 -6.92
N ALA A 343 -23.28 12.80 -6.27
CA ALA A 343 -22.17 13.64 -6.74
C ALA A 343 -20.97 12.85 -7.28
N LEU A 344 -21.09 11.52 -7.45
CA LEU A 344 -20.00 10.69 -7.96
C LEU A 344 -19.63 11.11 -9.40
N ASP A 345 -18.39 11.52 -9.61
CA ASP A 345 -17.81 11.72 -10.94
C ASP A 345 -17.30 10.39 -11.49
N ALA A 346 -18.16 9.70 -12.24
CA ALA A 346 -17.81 8.42 -12.86
C ALA A 346 -16.72 8.54 -13.95
N THR A 347 -16.34 9.75 -14.38
CA THR A 347 -15.31 9.99 -15.40
C THR A 347 -13.95 10.35 -14.82
N GLY A 348 -13.92 10.80 -13.55
CA GLY A 348 -12.72 11.10 -12.80
C GLY A 348 -11.80 9.88 -12.70
N LYS A 349 -10.50 10.09 -12.90
CA LYS A 349 -9.52 9.01 -12.77
C LYS A 349 -8.91 9.00 -11.38
N PHE A 350 -8.76 7.79 -10.85
CA PHE A 350 -7.95 7.57 -9.67
C PHE A 350 -6.49 7.90 -9.96
N SER A 351 -5.85 8.64 -9.08
CA SER A 351 -4.49 9.13 -9.25
C SER A 351 -3.50 8.02 -9.60
N HIS A 352 -2.60 8.31 -10.52
CA HIS A 352 -1.54 7.41 -10.97
C HIS A 352 -2.04 6.07 -11.56
N THR A 353 -3.29 5.98 -11.93
CA THR A 353 -3.90 4.77 -12.51
C THR A 353 -4.58 5.06 -13.84
N PRO A 354 -4.81 4.05 -14.69
CA PRO A 354 -5.64 4.21 -15.88
C PRO A 354 -7.14 4.26 -15.57
N TYR A 355 -7.54 3.92 -14.33
CA TYR A 355 -8.90 3.61 -13.96
C TYR A 355 -9.74 4.84 -13.64
N ASN A 356 -11.01 4.79 -14.04
CA ASN A 356 -12.11 5.53 -13.44
C ASN A 356 -13.07 4.52 -12.78
N PHE A 357 -14.11 4.99 -12.12
CA PHE A 357 -15.02 4.11 -11.37
C PHE A 357 -15.62 2.97 -12.22
N PRO A 358 -16.22 3.19 -13.43
CA PRO A 358 -16.68 2.09 -14.27
C PRO A 358 -15.61 1.07 -14.62
N MET A 359 -14.39 1.51 -14.91
CA MET A 359 -13.28 0.61 -15.26
C MET A 359 -12.88 -0.28 -14.09
N VAL A 360 -12.87 0.25 -12.86
CA VAL A 360 -12.59 -0.56 -11.66
C VAL A 360 -13.65 -1.65 -11.50
N ILE A 361 -14.92 -1.33 -11.73
CA ILE A 361 -16.01 -2.31 -11.68
C ILE A 361 -15.80 -3.42 -12.71
N ASP A 362 -15.51 -3.06 -13.97
CA ASP A 362 -15.29 -4.02 -15.06
C ASP A 362 -14.08 -4.93 -14.78
N VAL A 363 -12.97 -4.38 -14.27
CA VAL A 363 -11.79 -5.14 -13.92
C VAL A 363 -12.08 -6.08 -12.75
N SER A 364 -12.74 -5.60 -11.70
CA SER A 364 -13.10 -6.42 -10.54
C SER A 364 -14.02 -7.57 -10.93
N GLU A 365 -15.02 -7.35 -11.82
CA GLU A 365 -15.89 -8.42 -12.32
C GLU A 365 -15.11 -9.47 -13.13
N ARG A 366 -14.17 -9.07 -13.97
CA ARG A 366 -13.32 -10.03 -14.71
C ARG A 366 -12.47 -10.87 -13.77
N LEU A 367 -11.84 -10.23 -12.77
CA LEU A 367 -10.98 -10.91 -11.81
C LEU A 367 -11.75 -11.88 -10.90
N VAL A 368 -12.96 -11.54 -10.43
CA VAL A 368 -13.75 -12.50 -9.62
C VAL A 368 -14.17 -13.72 -10.43
N ARG A 369 -14.46 -13.57 -11.72
CA ARG A 369 -14.77 -14.73 -12.59
C ARG A 369 -13.60 -15.71 -12.65
N GLU A 370 -12.39 -15.19 -12.77
CA GLU A 370 -11.15 -15.97 -12.74
C GLU A 370 -10.93 -16.59 -11.35
N ALA A 371 -11.05 -15.83 -10.27
CA ALA A 371 -10.90 -16.30 -8.89
C ALA A 371 -11.86 -17.45 -8.57
N VAL A 372 -13.13 -17.34 -8.99
CA VAL A 372 -14.15 -18.40 -8.82
C VAL A 372 -13.73 -19.68 -9.52
N VAL A 373 -13.23 -19.59 -10.75
CA VAL A 373 -12.77 -20.77 -11.51
C VAL A 373 -11.51 -21.38 -10.86
N ASN A 374 -10.54 -20.54 -10.47
CA ASN A 374 -9.29 -20.98 -9.84
C ASN A 374 -9.51 -21.68 -8.50
N CYS A 375 -10.53 -21.30 -7.74
CA CYS A 375 -10.89 -21.99 -6.48
C CYS A 375 -11.74 -23.26 -6.68
N GLY A 376 -11.94 -23.71 -7.93
CA GLY A 376 -12.75 -24.88 -8.26
C GLY A 376 -14.26 -24.63 -8.30
N GLY A 377 -14.66 -23.36 -8.31
CA GLY A 377 -16.04 -22.93 -8.54
C GLY A 377 -16.38 -22.86 -10.03
N LYS A 378 -17.53 -22.28 -10.34
CA LYS A 378 -17.98 -22.09 -11.72
C LYS A 378 -18.95 -20.94 -11.84
N VAL A 379 -19.05 -20.36 -13.05
CA VAL A 379 -20.16 -19.50 -13.46
C VAL A 379 -21.23 -20.38 -14.08
N GLN A 380 -22.46 -20.28 -13.64
CA GLN A 380 -23.57 -21.09 -14.11
C GLN A 380 -24.78 -20.21 -14.37
N VAL A 381 -25.44 -20.39 -15.51
CA VAL A 381 -26.71 -19.74 -15.80
C VAL A 381 -27.84 -20.50 -15.06
N ASP A 382 -28.71 -19.75 -14.39
CA ASP A 382 -29.87 -20.32 -13.68
C ASP A 382 -31.08 -20.52 -14.63
N ASP A 383 -32.17 -21.06 -14.08
CA ASP A 383 -33.39 -21.33 -14.84
C ASP A 383 -34.08 -20.04 -15.34
N GLN A 384 -33.71 -18.87 -14.83
CA GLN A 384 -34.21 -17.55 -15.21
C GLN A 384 -33.32 -16.87 -16.26
N GLY A 385 -32.17 -17.46 -16.59
CA GLY A 385 -31.20 -16.92 -17.52
C GLY A 385 -30.12 -16.03 -16.89
N ASN A 386 -30.08 -15.92 -15.54
CA ASN A 386 -29.09 -15.11 -14.84
C ASN A 386 -27.81 -15.89 -14.58
N GLU A 387 -26.66 -15.27 -14.78
CA GLU A 387 -25.38 -15.83 -14.38
C GLU A 387 -25.22 -15.81 -12.86
N CYS A 388 -24.69 -16.89 -12.31
CA CYS A 388 -24.45 -17.06 -10.89
C CYS A 388 -23.06 -17.64 -10.64
N PHE A 389 -22.37 -17.11 -9.66
CA PHE A 389 -21.18 -17.73 -9.10
C PHE A 389 -21.56 -18.87 -8.17
N ILE A 390 -21.02 -20.06 -8.41
CA ILE A 390 -21.13 -21.24 -7.55
C ILE A 390 -19.77 -21.45 -6.92
N ILE A 391 -19.62 -21.10 -5.66
CA ILE A 391 -18.34 -20.98 -4.95
C ILE A 391 -18.25 -22.11 -3.92
N PRO A 392 -17.26 -23.02 -4.01
CA PRO A 392 -17.03 -24.04 -2.98
C PRO A 392 -16.80 -23.40 -1.62
N GLN A 393 -17.49 -23.90 -0.57
CA GLN A 393 -17.28 -23.40 0.78
C GLN A 393 -15.86 -23.73 1.22
N GLN A 394 -15.12 -22.71 1.64
CA GLN A 394 -13.72 -22.81 2.06
C GLN A 394 -13.60 -22.77 3.59
N LYS A 395 -12.61 -23.48 4.13
CA LYS A 395 -12.13 -23.27 5.49
C LYS A 395 -10.90 -22.35 5.38
N PRO A 396 -10.89 -21.18 6.04
CA PRO A 396 -9.75 -20.30 6.05
C PRO A 396 -8.47 -21.01 6.54
N ARG A 397 -7.34 -20.69 5.91
CA ARG A 397 -5.99 -21.19 6.23
C ARG A 397 -5.11 -19.99 6.51
N PRO A 398 -5.12 -19.50 7.76
CA PRO A 398 -4.32 -18.35 8.13
C PRO A 398 -2.83 -18.55 7.82
N THR A 399 -2.14 -17.46 7.53
CA THR A 399 -0.68 -17.38 7.55
C THR A 399 -0.13 -17.89 8.89
N PRO A 400 1.00 -18.57 8.94
CA PRO A 400 1.67 -18.93 10.19
C PRO A 400 1.92 -17.70 11.08
N LEU A 401 1.97 -17.90 12.42
CA LEU A 401 2.25 -16.82 13.35
C LEU A 401 3.63 -16.21 13.09
N GLU A 402 3.65 -14.91 12.95
CA GLU A 402 4.82 -14.05 12.85
C GLU A 402 4.66 -12.88 13.82
N GLN A 403 5.77 -12.36 14.35
CA GLN A 403 5.78 -11.26 15.32
C GLN A 403 6.90 -10.28 14.96
N CYS A 404 6.55 -9.00 14.72
CA CYS A 404 7.54 -8.01 14.31
C CYS A 404 8.65 -7.78 15.35
N TRP A 405 8.36 -7.97 16.63
CA TRP A 405 9.35 -7.83 17.72
C TRP A 405 10.25 -9.06 17.95
N ASP A 406 9.95 -10.20 17.35
CA ASP A 406 10.72 -11.45 17.38
C ASP A 406 10.59 -12.14 16.02
N PRO A 407 11.07 -11.49 14.93
CA PRO A 407 10.89 -12.00 13.58
C PRO A 407 11.78 -13.22 13.32
N ALA A 408 11.33 -14.10 12.42
CA ALA A 408 12.20 -15.10 11.83
C ALA A 408 13.37 -14.42 11.10
N PRO A 409 14.51 -15.09 10.87
CA PRO A 409 15.58 -14.53 10.05
C PRO A 409 15.07 -14.19 8.63
N PRO A 410 15.51 -13.08 8.03
CA PRO A 410 15.16 -12.74 6.66
C PRO A 410 15.70 -13.78 5.67
N GLU A 411 15.04 -13.92 4.53
CA GLU A 411 15.43 -14.86 3.48
C GLU A 411 16.71 -14.44 2.72
N ASN A 412 17.16 -13.20 2.90
CA ASN A 412 18.19 -12.53 2.11
C ASN A 412 17.80 -12.40 0.63
N SER A 413 16.51 -12.20 0.39
CA SER A 413 15.95 -12.04 -0.95
C SER A 413 16.47 -10.75 -1.59
N ARG A 414 17.03 -10.86 -2.82
CA ARG A 414 17.52 -9.72 -3.58
C ARG A 414 17.05 -9.85 -5.03
N TYR A 415 16.77 -8.71 -5.67
CA TYR A 415 16.52 -8.69 -7.09
C TYR A 415 17.80 -8.98 -7.88
N SER A 416 17.68 -9.72 -8.97
CA SER A 416 18.75 -9.87 -9.96
C SER A 416 18.96 -8.58 -10.74
N GLU A 417 20.08 -8.47 -11.46
CA GLU A 417 20.34 -7.31 -12.35
C GLU A 417 19.24 -7.17 -13.42
N GLU A 418 18.72 -8.27 -13.93
CA GLU A 418 17.65 -8.29 -14.92
C GLU A 418 16.32 -7.78 -14.32
N GLU A 419 15.98 -8.18 -13.10
CA GLU A 419 14.81 -7.69 -12.38
C GLU A 419 14.95 -6.20 -12.03
N MET A 420 16.12 -5.78 -11.54
CA MET A 420 16.39 -4.38 -11.26
C MET A 420 16.28 -3.49 -12.51
N ALA A 421 16.69 -3.99 -13.68
CA ALA A 421 16.53 -3.26 -14.94
C ALA A 421 15.06 -3.01 -15.33
N ARG A 422 14.11 -3.74 -14.73
CA ARG A 422 12.66 -3.57 -14.93
C ARG A 422 12.04 -2.56 -13.94
N ILE A 423 12.76 -2.18 -12.89
CA ILE A 423 12.40 -1.08 -12.00
C ILE A 423 12.87 0.20 -12.64
N THR A 424 11.99 0.82 -13.45
CA THR A 424 12.30 1.97 -14.30
C THR A 424 11.71 3.27 -13.79
N ALA A 425 10.88 3.22 -12.74
CA ALA A 425 10.33 4.44 -12.15
C ALA A 425 11.50 5.36 -11.77
N GLU A 426 11.51 6.55 -12.30
CA GLU A 426 12.37 7.60 -11.76
C GLU A 426 12.02 7.74 -10.28
N THR A 427 12.93 7.28 -9.45
CA THR A 427 12.78 7.30 -8.00
C THR A 427 12.82 8.75 -7.56
N GLY A 428 11.71 9.25 -7.04
CA GLY A 428 11.63 10.58 -6.46
C GLY A 428 10.68 11.53 -7.18
N ARG A 429 10.58 12.72 -6.61
CA ARG A 429 9.74 13.80 -7.12
C ARG A 429 10.24 14.25 -8.50
N ASP A 430 9.35 14.28 -9.49
CA ASP A 430 9.66 14.84 -10.80
C ASP A 430 9.82 16.37 -10.68
N LEU A 431 11.05 16.82 -10.89
CA LEU A 431 11.40 18.23 -10.92
C LEU A 431 11.76 18.73 -12.33
N SER A 432 11.40 17.99 -13.38
CA SER A 432 11.76 18.32 -14.77
C SER A 432 11.33 19.72 -15.19
N GLU A 433 10.14 20.15 -14.82
CA GLU A 433 9.64 21.50 -15.08
C GLU A 433 10.40 22.54 -14.24
N ALA A 434 10.62 22.27 -12.97
CA ALA A 434 11.29 23.16 -12.02
C ALA A 434 12.75 23.41 -12.44
N ILE A 435 13.50 22.34 -12.75
CA ILE A 435 14.91 22.44 -13.18
C ILE A 435 15.02 23.08 -14.57
N GLY A 436 14.08 22.81 -15.47
CA GLY A 436 14.04 23.43 -16.79
C GLY A 436 13.87 24.95 -16.74
N LYS A 437 13.12 25.46 -15.76
CA LYS A 437 12.95 26.89 -15.48
C LYS A 437 14.16 27.48 -14.76
N PHE A 438 14.74 26.74 -13.81
CA PHE A 438 15.83 27.21 -12.95
C PHE A 438 17.19 27.16 -13.67
N ALA A 439 17.56 26.02 -14.25
CA ALA A 439 18.83 25.77 -14.90
C ALA A 439 18.64 24.94 -16.18
N PRO A 440 18.31 25.57 -17.32
CA PRO A 440 18.06 24.86 -18.58
C PRO A 440 19.23 23.95 -18.99
N GLY A 441 18.89 22.74 -19.41
CA GLY A 441 19.85 21.70 -19.80
C GLY A 441 20.35 20.82 -18.65
N TRP A 442 20.01 21.11 -17.42
CA TRP A 442 20.16 20.20 -16.29
C TRP A 442 18.95 19.28 -16.15
N LYS A 443 19.17 18.10 -15.57
CA LYS A 443 18.14 17.11 -15.19
C LYS A 443 18.26 16.83 -13.71
N VAL A 444 17.13 16.55 -13.06
CA VAL A 444 17.09 16.08 -11.67
C VAL A 444 16.66 14.62 -11.67
N SER A 445 17.28 13.81 -10.84
CA SER A 445 16.91 12.42 -10.58
C SER A 445 17.13 12.09 -9.11
N LYS A 446 16.43 11.07 -8.61
CA LYS A 446 16.52 10.61 -7.21
C LYS A 446 16.23 11.71 -6.18
N CYS A 447 15.30 12.59 -6.46
CA CYS A 447 14.87 13.61 -5.51
C CYS A 447 13.75 13.07 -4.63
N GLY A 448 13.93 13.09 -3.31
CA GLY A 448 12.86 12.72 -2.35
C GLY A 448 11.73 13.75 -2.31
N ASP A 449 10.64 13.42 -1.60
CA ASP A 449 9.46 14.29 -1.47
C ASP A 449 9.49 15.18 -0.22
N ASP A 450 10.35 14.86 0.75
CA ASP A 450 10.41 15.58 2.03
C ASP A 450 10.81 17.05 1.83
N MET A 451 10.28 17.92 2.69
CA MET A 451 10.51 19.36 2.70
C MET A 451 10.02 20.09 1.44
N ASP A 452 9.10 19.47 0.68
CA ASP A 452 8.45 20.05 -0.51
C ASP A 452 9.43 20.54 -1.58
N PRO A 453 10.22 19.64 -2.24
CA PRO A 453 11.14 19.99 -3.31
C PRO A 453 10.43 20.65 -4.49
N GLY A 454 11.15 21.56 -5.16
CA GLY A 454 10.62 22.33 -6.28
C GLY A 454 11.21 23.72 -6.37
N LEU A 455 10.75 24.51 -7.34
CA LEU A 455 11.17 25.89 -7.53
C LEU A 455 10.39 26.80 -6.57
N LYS A 456 11.12 27.55 -5.73
CA LYS A 456 10.59 28.49 -4.77
C LYS A 456 10.77 29.92 -5.28
N GLU A 457 9.71 30.74 -5.23
CA GLU A 457 9.78 32.14 -5.64
C GLU A 457 10.78 32.92 -4.80
N GLU A 458 10.79 32.69 -3.48
CA GLU A 458 11.75 33.25 -2.56
C GLU A 458 12.06 32.28 -1.42
N LEU A 459 13.34 32.14 -1.08
CA LEU A 459 13.81 31.33 0.04
C LEU A 459 15.06 31.96 0.65
N ARG A 460 15.02 32.20 1.99
CA ARG A 460 16.13 32.83 2.75
C ARG A 460 16.70 34.08 2.07
N GLY A 461 15.81 34.99 1.61
CA GLY A 461 16.15 36.25 0.99
C GLY A 461 16.70 36.18 -0.43
N ARG A 462 16.67 35.01 -1.08
CA ARG A 462 16.98 34.83 -2.50
C ARG A 462 15.74 34.41 -3.27
N LYS A 463 15.63 34.94 -4.48
CA LYS A 463 14.53 34.61 -5.40
C LYS A 463 14.92 33.47 -6.33
N ASN A 464 13.91 32.78 -6.83
CA ASN A 464 14.05 31.72 -7.83
C ASN A 464 15.03 30.62 -7.37
N VAL A 465 14.77 30.02 -6.22
CA VAL A 465 15.62 28.98 -5.61
C VAL A 465 15.03 27.60 -5.89
N LEU A 466 15.85 26.70 -6.47
CA LEU A 466 15.47 25.29 -6.55
C LEU A 466 15.79 24.63 -5.21
N LEU A 467 14.78 23.91 -4.63
CA LEU A 467 14.93 23.07 -3.47
C LEU A 467 14.96 21.62 -3.91
N THR A 468 15.94 20.85 -3.44
CA THR A 468 16.01 19.39 -3.60
C THR A 468 16.16 18.71 -2.24
N HIS A 469 15.78 17.43 -2.17
CA HIS A 469 15.93 16.60 -0.98
C HIS A 469 16.50 15.24 -1.37
N PRO A 470 17.38 14.59 -0.57
CA PRO A 470 17.82 13.23 -0.82
C PRO A 470 16.64 12.27 -0.96
N LEU A 471 16.78 11.25 -1.78
CA LEU A 471 15.73 10.24 -1.96
C LEU A 471 15.52 9.40 -0.70
N SER A 472 16.61 9.06 -0.01
CA SER A 472 16.61 8.27 1.23
C SER A 472 17.82 8.62 2.08
N GLN A 473 17.93 8.02 3.27
CA GLN A 473 19.09 8.19 4.16
C GLN A 473 20.43 7.79 3.54
N THR A 474 20.41 7.06 2.43
CA THR A 474 21.60 6.51 1.77
C THR A 474 21.69 6.86 0.28
N VAL A 475 20.71 7.59 -0.25
CA VAL A 475 20.64 7.92 -1.69
C VAL A 475 20.38 9.41 -1.87
N GLY A 476 21.39 10.11 -2.31
CA GLY A 476 21.33 11.54 -2.57
C GLY A 476 20.56 11.91 -3.83
N CYS A 477 19.99 13.12 -3.86
CA CYS A 477 19.41 13.71 -5.07
C CYS A 477 20.50 14.13 -6.04
N ILE A 478 20.33 13.85 -7.34
CA ILE A 478 21.35 14.10 -8.38
C ILE A 478 20.83 15.10 -9.41
N LEU A 479 21.56 16.21 -9.58
CA LEU A 479 21.41 17.11 -10.71
C LEU A 479 22.50 16.77 -11.73
N SER A 480 22.15 16.54 -12.98
CA SER A 480 23.11 16.12 -14.00
C SER A 480 22.98 16.93 -15.30
N ARG A 481 24.11 17.13 -15.96
CA ARG A 481 24.18 17.78 -17.28
C ARG A 481 25.35 17.25 -18.09
N THR A 482 25.16 16.98 -19.37
CA THR A 482 26.23 16.80 -20.35
C THR A 482 26.51 18.12 -21.04
N ALA A 483 27.79 18.53 -21.12
CA ALA A 483 28.21 19.77 -21.75
C ALA A 483 29.56 19.59 -22.42
N THR A 484 29.79 20.29 -23.55
CA THR A 484 31.11 20.38 -24.20
C THR A 484 31.82 21.62 -23.69
N LEU A 485 33.00 21.46 -23.10
CA LEU A 485 33.80 22.57 -22.61
C LEU A 485 34.64 23.16 -23.74
N PRO A 486 34.74 24.51 -23.87
CA PRO A 486 35.56 25.14 -24.92
C PRO A 486 37.04 24.75 -24.80
N ALA A 487 37.67 24.46 -25.93
CA ALA A 487 39.07 23.98 -25.97
C ALA A 487 40.12 25.01 -25.55
N ASN A 488 39.83 26.30 -25.76
CA ASN A 488 40.82 27.37 -25.61
C ASN A 488 40.48 28.34 -24.47
N LEU A 489 39.55 28.00 -23.60
CA LEU A 489 39.11 28.82 -22.48
C LEU A 489 39.25 28.05 -21.16
N LYS A 490 39.48 28.80 -20.09
CA LYS A 490 39.36 28.23 -18.75
C LYS A 490 37.88 28.11 -18.41
N SER A 491 37.48 26.93 -18.00
CA SER A 491 36.08 26.67 -17.60
C SER A 491 35.99 26.43 -16.11
N THR A 492 34.98 27.03 -15.50
CA THR A 492 34.64 26.83 -14.06
C THR A 492 33.17 26.51 -13.91
N LEU A 493 32.84 25.68 -12.92
CA LEU A 493 31.49 25.49 -12.44
C LEU A 493 31.28 26.37 -11.20
N LYS A 494 30.39 27.33 -11.31
CA LYS A 494 29.98 28.21 -10.20
C LYS A 494 28.66 27.74 -9.64
N LEU A 495 28.60 27.54 -8.33
CA LEU A 495 27.41 27.18 -7.58
C LEU A 495 27.17 28.21 -6.47
N VAL A 496 25.92 28.60 -6.25
CA VAL A 496 25.48 29.29 -5.03
C VAL A 496 24.48 28.39 -4.37
N VAL A 497 24.85 27.86 -3.21
CA VAL A 497 24.08 26.84 -2.48
C VAL A 497 23.80 27.26 -1.05
N GLY A 498 22.73 26.73 -0.51
CA GLY A 498 22.32 26.95 0.89
C GLY A 498 21.71 25.69 1.48
N HIS A 499 21.23 25.84 2.73
CA HIS A 499 20.68 24.73 3.51
C HIS A 499 19.47 25.17 4.35
N ASP A 500 18.67 24.23 4.87
CA ASP A 500 17.67 24.52 5.87
C ASP A 500 18.33 24.99 7.19
N ALA A 501 17.70 25.88 7.93
CA ALA A 501 18.27 26.43 9.17
C ALA A 501 18.49 25.35 10.26
N ARG A 502 17.83 24.22 10.13
CA ARG A 502 17.80 23.12 11.11
C ARG A 502 18.72 21.95 10.76
N GLY A 503 19.30 21.93 9.55
CA GLY A 503 20.12 20.82 9.09
C GLY A 503 21.22 21.25 8.14
N ASP A 504 21.91 20.26 7.62
CA ASP A 504 22.98 20.39 6.62
C ASP A 504 22.89 19.26 5.59
N TRP A 505 23.78 19.23 4.61
CA TRP A 505 23.87 18.20 3.60
C TRP A 505 25.26 18.23 2.92
N ASP A 506 25.68 17.12 2.35
CA ASP A 506 26.95 17.06 1.63
C ASP A 506 26.77 17.36 0.12
N LEU A 507 27.37 18.46 -0.35
CA LEU A 507 27.54 18.73 -1.77
C LEU A 507 28.66 17.86 -2.32
N ILE A 508 28.35 16.96 -3.26
CA ILE A 508 29.35 16.24 -4.05
C ILE A 508 29.28 16.70 -5.50
N VAL A 509 30.42 17.09 -6.07
CA VAL A 509 30.54 17.39 -7.50
C VAL A 509 31.35 16.28 -8.16
N LYS A 510 30.74 15.64 -9.18
CA LYS A 510 31.39 14.60 -9.99
C LYS A 510 31.47 15.05 -11.45
N LEU A 511 32.52 14.62 -12.12
CA LEU A 511 32.72 14.79 -13.57
C LEU A 511 33.16 13.45 -14.16
N ASN A 512 32.37 12.93 -15.13
CA ASN A 512 32.57 11.61 -15.73
C ASN A 512 32.72 10.48 -14.67
N GLY A 513 32.01 10.61 -13.52
CA GLY A 513 32.08 9.69 -12.40
C GLY A 513 33.22 9.96 -11.40
N GLU A 514 34.24 10.77 -11.73
CA GLU A 514 35.32 11.19 -10.81
C GLU A 514 34.79 12.27 -9.85
N GLN A 515 34.98 12.11 -8.55
CA GLN A 515 34.61 13.11 -7.54
C GLN A 515 35.64 14.23 -7.51
N LEU A 516 35.22 15.44 -7.89
CA LEU A 516 36.05 16.63 -7.86
C LEU A 516 35.96 17.38 -6.52
N LEU A 517 34.83 17.34 -5.87
CA LEU A 517 34.56 18.05 -4.61
C LEU A 517 33.63 17.23 -3.72
N LYS A 518 33.87 17.29 -2.41
CA LYS A 518 32.89 16.99 -1.36
C LYS A 518 32.97 18.09 -0.31
N LYS A 519 31.84 18.72 0.02
CA LYS A 519 31.76 19.81 1.01
C LYS A 519 30.43 19.78 1.73
N THR A 520 30.43 19.75 3.06
CA THR A 520 29.22 19.91 3.86
C THR A 520 28.73 21.36 3.79
N ILE A 521 27.45 21.52 3.46
CA ILE A 521 26.73 22.80 3.37
C ILE A 521 25.78 22.89 4.55
N GLY A 522 26.17 23.69 5.53
CA GLY A 522 25.45 23.81 6.80
C GLY A 522 25.78 25.13 7.51
N PRO A 523 25.37 25.30 8.78
CA PRO A 523 25.56 26.53 9.54
C PRO A 523 27.02 27.01 9.58
N ASP A 524 27.96 26.08 9.74
CA ASP A 524 29.40 26.38 9.88
C ASP A 524 30.10 26.73 8.56
N SER A 525 29.49 26.38 7.42
CA SER A 525 30.10 26.57 6.09
C SER A 525 29.43 27.67 5.25
N THR A 526 28.42 28.36 5.82
CA THR A 526 27.61 29.35 5.13
C THR A 526 27.61 30.70 5.83
N THR A 527 27.35 31.78 5.08
CA THR A 527 27.06 33.12 5.63
C THR A 527 25.63 33.48 5.28
N LEU A 528 24.81 33.79 6.28
CA LEU A 528 23.35 34.01 6.12
C LEU A 528 22.64 32.82 5.43
N GLY A 529 23.18 31.60 5.62
CA GLY A 529 22.65 30.37 5.07
C GLY A 529 22.99 30.10 3.60
N TRP A 530 23.98 30.82 3.02
CA TRP A 530 24.43 30.66 1.64
C TRP A 530 25.94 30.60 1.55
N THR A 531 26.47 29.85 0.58
CA THR A 531 27.89 29.83 0.24
C THR A 531 28.06 29.75 -1.27
N GLU A 532 29.15 30.35 -1.77
CA GLU A 532 29.59 30.17 -3.15
C GLU A 532 30.63 29.05 -3.22
N VAL A 533 30.51 28.22 -4.23
CA VAL A 533 31.42 27.11 -4.51
C VAL A 533 31.86 27.22 -5.98
N ILE A 534 33.17 27.24 -6.21
CA ILE A 534 33.76 27.28 -7.54
C ILE A 534 34.59 26.03 -7.73
N VAL A 535 34.37 25.31 -8.83
CA VAL A 535 35.11 24.11 -9.21
C VAL A 535 35.81 24.38 -10.55
N ASP A 536 37.12 24.21 -10.60
CA ASP A 536 37.92 24.38 -11.82
C ASP A 536 37.73 23.17 -12.75
N LEU A 537 37.24 23.41 -13.95
CA LEU A 537 37.02 22.42 -14.99
C LEU A 537 38.05 22.52 -16.15
N SER A 538 39.04 23.39 -16.04
CA SER A 538 39.99 23.70 -17.14
C SER A 538 40.79 22.49 -17.62
N LYS A 539 41.00 21.49 -16.74
CA LYS A 539 41.64 20.20 -17.09
C LYS A 539 40.90 19.43 -18.19
N TYR A 540 39.61 19.73 -18.39
CA TYR A 540 38.72 19.03 -19.33
C TYR A 540 38.38 19.89 -20.56
N ALA A 541 39.15 20.94 -20.83
CA ALA A 541 38.93 21.80 -21.99
C ALA A 541 38.91 20.99 -23.30
N GLY A 542 37.94 21.30 -24.17
CA GLY A 542 37.73 20.62 -25.44
C GLY A 542 37.03 19.27 -25.36
N GLN A 543 36.64 18.81 -24.18
CA GLN A 543 35.98 17.53 -23.97
C GLN A 543 34.46 17.68 -23.76
N GLU A 544 33.72 16.66 -24.16
CA GLU A 544 32.37 16.47 -23.69
C GLU A 544 32.42 15.82 -22.29
N VAL A 545 31.74 16.40 -21.32
CA VAL A 545 31.76 15.98 -19.92
C VAL A 545 30.36 15.79 -19.39
N LYS A 546 30.18 14.77 -18.56
CA LYS A 546 28.98 14.57 -17.72
C LYS A 546 29.26 15.11 -16.32
N LEU A 547 28.60 16.21 -15.98
CA LEU A 547 28.63 16.80 -14.64
C LEU A 547 27.47 16.23 -13.81
N GLU A 548 27.76 15.91 -12.54
CA GLU A 548 26.76 15.50 -11.55
C GLU A 548 27.00 16.28 -10.25
N LEU A 549 25.92 16.89 -9.74
CA LEU A 549 25.88 17.57 -8.45
C LEU A 549 24.96 16.74 -7.56
N VAL A 550 25.47 16.28 -6.44
CA VAL A 550 24.71 15.41 -5.54
C VAL A 550 24.40 16.16 -4.26
N ASN A 551 23.14 16.18 -3.87
CA ASN A 551 22.69 16.50 -2.52
C ASN A 551 22.68 15.19 -1.74
N GLU A 552 23.82 14.85 -1.14
CA GLU A 552 24.03 13.64 -0.36
C GLU A 552 23.64 13.88 1.10
N PRO A 553 22.86 12.97 1.73
CA PRO A 553 22.49 13.14 3.12
C PRO A 553 23.69 12.96 4.04
N THR A 554 23.77 13.79 5.09
CA THR A 554 24.71 13.62 6.22
C THR A 554 24.08 12.78 7.33
N GLU A 555 22.76 13.01 7.58
CA GLU A 555 21.89 12.25 8.50
C GLU A 555 20.53 12.04 7.82
N TRP A 556 19.41 12.40 8.47
CA TRP A 556 18.09 12.36 7.83
C TRP A 556 17.20 13.57 8.13
N HIS A 557 17.61 14.43 9.05
CA HIS A 557 16.79 15.55 9.49
C HIS A 557 17.18 16.83 8.74
N PHE A 558 16.21 17.38 7.98
CA PHE A 558 16.33 18.68 7.31
C PHE A 558 17.44 18.77 6.23
N GLU A 559 17.64 17.71 5.47
CA GLU A 559 18.68 17.52 4.43
C GLU A 559 18.40 18.29 3.12
N ALA A 560 17.57 19.33 3.15
CA ALA A 560 17.21 20.08 1.96
C ALA A 560 18.38 20.91 1.42
N ALA A 561 18.75 20.65 0.17
CA ALA A 561 19.68 21.50 -0.57
C ALA A 561 18.94 22.65 -1.26
N TYR A 562 19.43 23.86 -1.07
CA TYR A 562 18.95 25.05 -1.74
C TYR A 562 19.96 25.47 -2.82
N TRP A 563 19.49 25.58 -4.06
CA TRP A 563 20.30 26.00 -5.21
C TRP A 563 19.81 27.35 -5.69
N ALA A 564 20.66 28.39 -5.57
CA ALA A 564 20.35 29.72 -6.05
C ALA A 564 21.03 30.06 -7.39
N GLU A 565 22.15 29.38 -7.74
CA GLU A 565 22.84 29.50 -9.02
C GLU A 565 23.57 28.21 -9.36
N ILE A 566 23.48 27.78 -10.61
CA ILE A 566 24.29 26.71 -11.21
C ILE A 566 24.74 27.24 -12.58
N ALA A 567 26.00 27.58 -12.74
CA ALA A 567 26.52 28.14 -13.97
C ALA A 567 27.87 27.51 -14.36
N ILE A 568 28.02 27.15 -15.64
CA ILE A 568 29.32 26.84 -16.25
C ILE A 568 29.78 28.12 -16.94
N GLN A 569 30.92 28.64 -16.53
CA GLN A 569 31.51 29.86 -17.04
C GLN A 569 32.82 29.52 -17.74
N SER A 570 33.10 30.16 -18.89
CA SER A 570 34.34 29.94 -19.65
C SER A 570 34.92 31.30 -20.06
N GLU A 571 36.18 31.57 -19.69
CA GLU A 571 36.89 32.79 -19.90
C GLU A 571 38.26 32.57 -20.61
#